data_467c32151f99a4d4f6ce323176a09946
#
_entry.id   467c32151f99a4d4f6ce323176a09946
#
_cell.length_a   1.000
_cell.length_b   1.000
_cell.length_c   1.000
_cell.angle_alpha   90.00
_cell.angle_beta   90.00
_cell.angle_gamma   90.00
#
_symmetry.space_group_name_H-M   'P 1'
#
loop_
_entity.id
_entity.type
_entity.pdbx_description
1 polymer ?
#
loop_
_entity_poly.entity_id
_entity_poly.type
_entity_poly.pdbx_seq_one_letter_code
_entity_poly.pdbx_strand_id
1 'polypeptide(L)'
;MLARTGKVGIFTCMQTLRTPDERFADLPDFPYSPRYSDLDDDEGGRLRVAWIEAGPAHADPVLLLHGEPTWSFLYRTMIPVLTAAGHRVICPDLIGFGRSDKPTRREDHTYARHVEWMRALAFDVLDLRRVALFGQDWGGLIGLRLAAEHPDRFAHIVVANTGLPTGDFNMPEVWWQFRRAIQESPSIDVGRFVESGCLRPMPDEVRRAYNAPFPDDTFCAGPRAMPGLVPTTPADPAAEPNRRAWAALTAGSTPMLVAFSDGDPITGAMAPIFQQMPGAQGREHPTVHGAGHFIQEDAGEELAGHIVRFLG
;
A
#
# COMPACT_ATOMS: atom_id res chain seq x y z
N MET A 1 10.41 54.80 -12.88
CA MET A 1 11.10 53.92 -11.95
C MET A 1 10.04 53.18 -11.14
N LEU A 2 9.57 52.06 -11.63
CA LEU A 2 8.50 51.24 -11.00
C LEU A 2 9.16 50.09 -10.24
N ALA A 3 9.08 50.13 -8.92
CA ALA A 3 9.57 49.08 -8.04
C ALA A 3 8.71 47.83 -8.24
N ARG A 4 9.30 46.72 -8.73
CA ARG A 4 8.71 45.40 -8.70
C ARG A 4 8.77 44.87 -7.26
N THR A 5 7.64 44.89 -6.56
CA THR A 5 7.47 44.17 -5.31
C THR A 5 7.38 42.67 -5.65
N GLY A 6 8.51 41.99 -5.56
CA GLY A 6 8.53 40.52 -5.61
C GLY A 6 7.82 40.00 -4.36
N LYS A 7 6.67 39.32 -4.53
CA LYS A 7 6.11 38.47 -3.48
C LYS A 7 7.09 37.29 -3.33
N VAL A 8 7.88 37.31 -2.27
CA VAL A 8 8.58 36.14 -1.78
C VAL A 8 7.47 35.21 -1.27
N GLY A 9 7.13 34.20 -2.04
CA GLY A 9 6.30 33.11 -1.55
C GLY A 9 7.02 32.44 -0.38
N ILE A 10 6.45 32.50 0.80
CA ILE A 10 6.91 31.67 1.92
C ILE A 10 6.54 30.27 1.52
N PHE A 11 7.51 29.51 1.01
CA PHE A 11 7.36 28.06 0.86
C PHE A 11 7.33 27.48 2.29
N THR A 12 6.16 27.15 2.78
CA THR A 12 6.01 26.40 4.02
C THR A 12 6.09 24.93 3.66
N CYS A 13 7.24 24.28 3.91
CA CYS A 13 7.39 22.83 3.75
C CYS A 13 6.29 22.10 4.55
N MET A 14 5.98 20.89 4.13
CA MET A 14 4.99 20.04 4.77
C MET A 14 5.38 19.76 6.23
N GLN A 15 4.48 19.99 7.16
CA GLN A 15 4.72 19.69 8.57
C GLN A 15 4.59 18.19 8.79
N THR A 16 5.61 17.58 9.39
CA THR A 16 5.67 16.12 9.59
C THR A 16 5.97 15.77 11.04
N LEU A 17 5.48 14.62 11.46
CA LEU A 17 5.89 13.93 12.66
C LEU A 17 6.70 12.70 12.29
N ARG A 18 7.55 12.27 13.21
CA ARG A 18 8.33 11.04 13.10
C ARG A 18 8.13 10.23 14.36
N THR A 19 7.66 9.00 14.20
CA THR A 19 7.48 8.07 15.31
C THR A 19 8.85 7.74 15.92
N PRO A 20 9.01 7.84 17.25
CA PRO A 20 10.24 7.47 17.94
C PRO A 20 10.62 6.01 17.70
N ASP A 21 11.92 5.75 17.51
CA ASP A 21 12.44 4.42 17.13
C ASP A 21 12.18 3.36 18.22
N GLU A 22 12.12 3.76 19.49
CA GLU A 22 11.80 2.87 20.62
C GLU A 22 10.38 2.25 20.51
N ARG A 23 9.48 2.84 19.76
CA ARG A 23 8.15 2.28 19.50
C ARG A 23 8.19 1.00 18.65
N PHE A 24 9.27 0.80 17.94
CA PHE A 24 9.50 -0.35 17.06
C PHE A 24 10.44 -1.39 17.65
N ALA A 25 10.73 -1.30 18.94
CA ALA A 25 11.48 -2.33 19.66
C ALA A 25 10.63 -3.60 19.85
N ASP A 26 11.27 -4.75 19.81
CA ASP A 26 10.68 -6.05 20.14
C ASP A 26 9.41 -6.40 19.36
N LEU A 27 9.39 -6.09 18.05
CA LEU A 27 8.29 -6.47 17.17
C LEU A 27 8.27 -7.99 16.96
N PRO A 28 7.11 -8.66 17.17
CA PRO A 28 7.02 -10.10 17.00
C PRO A 28 7.27 -10.51 15.54
N ASP A 29 8.15 -11.49 15.34
CA ASP A 29 8.48 -12.08 14.02
C ASP A 29 8.92 -11.06 12.96
N PHE A 30 9.44 -9.88 13.38
CA PHE A 30 9.84 -8.82 12.47
C PHE A 30 11.25 -8.28 12.76
N PRO A 31 12.31 -9.11 12.59
CA PRO A 31 13.69 -8.76 12.92
C PRO A 31 14.38 -7.87 11.87
N TYR A 32 13.63 -7.20 11.02
CA TYR A 32 14.17 -6.46 9.89
C TYR A 32 14.54 -5.03 10.28
N SER A 33 15.78 -4.64 9.97
CA SER A 33 16.24 -3.26 10.10
C SER A 33 15.72 -2.42 8.94
N PRO A 34 15.12 -1.26 9.19
CA PRO A 34 14.66 -0.36 8.15
C PRO A 34 15.83 0.32 7.44
N ARG A 35 15.64 0.60 6.14
CA ARG A 35 16.42 1.55 5.37
C ARG A 35 15.63 2.83 5.19
N TYR A 36 16.32 3.94 4.94
CA TYR A 36 15.69 5.26 4.82
C TYR A 36 16.23 6.02 3.61
N SER A 37 15.38 6.83 3.01
CA SER A 37 15.75 7.84 2.01
C SER A 37 14.86 9.06 2.17
N ASP A 38 15.26 10.17 1.58
CA ASP A 38 14.48 11.39 1.56
C ASP A 38 13.85 11.58 0.18
N LEU A 39 12.54 11.84 0.14
CA LEU A 39 11.77 12.23 -1.04
C LEU A 39 11.44 13.72 -0.97
N ASP A 40 11.21 14.35 -2.11
CA ASP A 40 10.66 15.71 -2.15
C ASP A 40 9.19 15.71 -1.69
N ASP A 41 8.79 16.76 -0.95
CA ASP A 41 7.41 16.93 -0.49
C ASP A 41 6.55 17.79 -1.43
N ASP A 42 7.08 18.18 -2.60
CA ASP A 42 6.49 19.11 -3.57
C ASP A 42 6.24 20.53 -3.07
N GLU A 43 6.62 20.83 -1.81
CA GLU A 43 6.47 22.14 -1.18
C GLU A 43 7.83 22.76 -0.80
N GLY A 44 8.94 22.13 -1.24
CA GLY A 44 10.31 22.60 -1.02
C GLY A 44 10.98 22.00 0.23
N GLY A 45 10.36 21.02 0.86
CA GLY A 45 10.89 20.21 1.96
C GLY A 45 11.19 18.77 1.55
N ARG A 46 11.46 17.93 2.55
CA ARG A 46 11.80 16.52 2.39
C ARG A 46 10.97 15.66 3.32
N LEU A 47 10.60 14.47 2.83
CA LEU A 47 9.92 13.41 3.58
C LEU A 47 10.82 12.19 3.69
N ARG A 48 11.14 11.75 4.89
CA ARG A 48 11.85 10.48 5.08
C ARG A 48 10.89 9.32 4.82
N VAL A 49 11.24 8.47 3.86
CA VAL A 49 10.56 7.21 3.59
C VAL A 49 11.40 6.05 4.14
N ALA A 50 10.72 5.07 4.75
CA ALA A 50 11.33 3.84 5.26
C ALA A 50 10.96 2.66 4.38
N TRP A 51 11.85 1.66 4.27
CA TRP A 51 11.53 0.35 3.69
C TRP A 51 12.37 -0.75 4.30
N ILE A 52 11.84 -1.95 4.22
CA ILE A 52 12.59 -3.18 4.51
C ILE A 52 13.12 -3.74 3.18
N GLU A 53 14.35 -4.22 3.20
CA GLU A 53 14.95 -4.99 2.11
C GLU A 53 15.52 -6.28 2.67
N ALA A 54 15.12 -7.41 2.07
CA ALA A 54 15.56 -8.74 2.48
C ALA A 54 15.79 -9.64 1.25
N GLY A 55 16.58 -10.70 1.43
CA GLY A 55 16.94 -11.62 0.35
C GLY A 55 18.13 -11.17 -0.49
N PRO A 56 18.43 -11.89 -1.61
CA PRO A 56 19.60 -11.64 -2.44
C PRO A 56 19.49 -10.31 -3.21
N ALA A 57 20.41 -9.39 -3.00
CA ALA A 57 20.37 -8.05 -3.58
C ALA A 57 20.39 -8.02 -5.13
N HIS A 58 20.86 -9.09 -5.78
CA HIS A 58 20.96 -9.20 -7.24
C HIS A 58 19.73 -9.84 -7.90
N ALA A 59 18.79 -10.39 -7.10
CA ALA A 59 17.58 -10.97 -7.64
C ALA A 59 16.58 -9.88 -8.05
N ASP A 60 15.69 -10.23 -8.99
CA ASP A 60 14.58 -9.36 -9.38
C ASP A 60 13.70 -9.06 -8.16
N PRO A 61 13.28 -7.81 -7.96
CA PRO A 61 12.59 -7.41 -6.74
C PRO A 61 11.13 -7.81 -6.73
N VAL A 62 10.67 -8.31 -5.58
CA VAL A 62 9.26 -8.40 -5.21
C VAL A 62 8.92 -7.17 -4.36
N LEU A 63 8.14 -6.26 -4.92
CA LEU A 63 7.68 -5.04 -4.24
C LEU A 63 6.36 -5.33 -3.53
N LEU A 64 6.37 -5.33 -2.20
CA LEU A 64 5.22 -5.58 -1.35
C LEU A 64 4.64 -4.24 -0.87
N LEU A 65 3.50 -3.82 -1.41
CA LEU A 65 2.85 -2.57 -1.05
C LEU A 65 1.66 -2.81 -0.11
N HIS A 66 1.81 -2.33 1.13
CA HIS A 66 0.75 -2.40 2.13
C HIS A 66 -0.35 -1.36 1.89
N GLY A 67 -1.48 -1.56 2.54
CA GLY A 67 -2.61 -0.65 2.51
C GLY A 67 -2.89 0.04 3.85
N GLU A 68 -4.02 0.70 3.92
CA GLU A 68 -4.52 1.42 5.08
C GLU A 68 -5.23 0.45 6.05
N PRO A 69 -5.02 0.55 7.37
CA PRO A 69 -4.08 1.41 8.11
C PRO A 69 -2.79 0.69 8.51
N THR A 70 -2.32 -0.26 7.70
CA THR A 70 -1.18 -1.12 8.01
C THR A 70 0.17 -0.47 7.72
N TRP A 71 1.24 -1.24 7.80
CA TRP A 71 2.61 -0.88 7.46
C TRP A 71 3.42 -2.14 7.11
N SER A 72 4.69 -2.05 6.78
CA SER A 72 5.52 -3.18 6.33
C SER A 72 5.48 -4.40 7.25
N PHE A 73 5.14 -4.25 8.51
CA PHE A 73 4.92 -5.34 9.48
C PHE A 73 3.88 -6.37 9.03
N LEU A 74 2.90 -5.95 8.21
CA LEU A 74 1.89 -6.83 7.61
C LEU A 74 2.51 -8.02 6.86
N TYR A 75 3.72 -7.84 6.34
CA TYR A 75 4.41 -8.83 5.50
C TYR A 75 5.37 -9.75 6.26
N ARG A 76 5.40 -9.69 7.63
CA ARG A 76 6.37 -10.45 8.43
C ARG A 76 6.36 -11.96 8.17
N THR A 77 5.19 -12.56 7.88
CA THR A 77 5.05 -13.99 7.58
C THR A 77 5.35 -14.32 6.11
N MET A 78 5.21 -13.35 5.20
CA MET A 78 5.47 -13.53 3.77
C MET A 78 6.96 -13.39 3.42
N ILE A 79 7.67 -12.44 4.04
CA ILE A 79 9.08 -12.15 3.74
C ILE A 79 9.96 -13.40 3.86
N PRO A 80 9.88 -14.23 4.92
CA PRO A 80 10.70 -15.43 5.04
C PRO A 80 10.47 -16.43 3.91
N VAL A 81 9.23 -16.63 3.49
CA VAL A 81 8.88 -17.57 2.40
C VAL A 81 9.45 -17.09 1.06
N LEU A 82 9.28 -15.82 0.75
CA LEU A 82 9.80 -15.22 -0.49
C LEU A 82 11.32 -15.23 -0.54
N THR A 83 11.99 -14.87 0.55
CA THR A 83 13.45 -14.84 0.61
C THR A 83 14.07 -16.24 0.61
N ALA A 84 13.43 -17.22 1.24
CA ALA A 84 13.85 -18.62 1.19
C ALA A 84 13.75 -19.20 -0.24
N ALA A 85 12.82 -18.69 -1.06
CA ALA A 85 12.72 -19.02 -2.49
C ALA A 85 13.73 -18.25 -3.37
N GLY A 86 14.58 -17.41 -2.79
CA GLY A 86 15.61 -16.68 -3.53
C GLY A 86 15.18 -15.31 -4.08
N HIS A 87 13.99 -14.81 -3.72
CA HIS A 87 13.52 -13.50 -4.15
C HIS A 87 14.10 -12.36 -3.28
N ARG A 88 14.37 -11.23 -3.93
CA ARG A 88 14.66 -9.96 -3.25
C ARG A 88 13.35 -9.28 -2.91
N VAL A 89 13.10 -9.02 -1.64
CA VAL A 89 11.87 -8.36 -1.15
C VAL A 89 12.15 -6.90 -0.84
N ILE A 90 11.33 -6.01 -1.35
CA ILE A 90 11.28 -4.59 -1.01
C ILE A 90 9.91 -4.29 -0.44
N CYS A 91 9.88 -3.84 0.81
CA CYS A 91 8.64 -3.62 1.56
C CYS A 91 8.64 -2.20 2.16
N PRO A 92 8.16 -1.18 1.44
CA PRO A 92 8.10 0.18 1.92
C PRO A 92 7.03 0.38 3.00
N ASP A 93 7.27 1.35 3.88
CA ASP A 93 6.22 2.01 4.64
C ASP A 93 5.74 3.24 3.84
N LEU A 94 4.46 3.31 3.50
CA LEU A 94 3.89 4.47 2.82
C LEU A 94 4.09 5.74 3.67
N ILE A 95 4.24 6.92 3.04
CA ILE A 95 4.25 8.19 3.75
C ILE A 95 2.95 8.33 4.56
N GLY A 96 3.09 8.66 5.84
CA GLY A 96 1.98 8.66 6.80
C GLY A 96 1.85 7.38 7.63
N PHE A 97 2.66 6.35 7.34
CA PHE A 97 2.56 5.02 7.95
C PHE A 97 3.92 4.50 8.43
N GLY A 98 3.90 3.44 9.21
CA GLY A 98 5.09 2.73 9.65
C GLY A 98 6.18 3.63 10.23
N ARG A 99 7.41 3.46 9.75
CA ARG A 99 8.58 4.27 10.13
C ARG A 99 8.81 5.48 9.21
N SER A 100 7.97 5.66 8.16
CA SER A 100 8.01 6.83 7.29
C SER A 100 7.50 8.08 8.01
N ASP A 101 7.91 9.24 7.54
CA ASP A 101 7.42 10.54 8.03
C ASP A 101 5.91 10.65 7.84
N LYS A 102 5.26 11.36 8.75
CA LYS A 102 3.80 11.51 8.81
C LYS A 102 3.41 12.98 8.67
N PRO A 103 3.01 13.41 7.45
CA PRO A 103 2.36 14.70 7.28
C PRO A 103 1.20 14.85 8.26
N THR A 104 1.13 16.02 8.92
CA THR A 104 0.22 16.22 10.05
C THR A 104 -1.19 16.65 9.64
N ARG A 105 -1.36 17.09 8.40
CA ARG A 105 -2.66 17.52 7.89
C ARG A 105 -3.21 16.47 6.93
N ARG A 106 -4.52 16.21 6.99
CA ARG A 106 -5.19 15.27 6.07
C ARG A 106 -5.09 15.73 4.61
N GLU A 107 -5.09 17.04 4.37
CA GLU A 107 -5.02 17.66 3.05
C GLU A 107 -3.66 17.46 2.38
N ASP A 108 -2.61 17.15 3.13
CA ASP A 108 -1.29 16.83 2.60
C ASP A 108 -1.28 15.44 1.94
N HIS A 109 -2.23 14.57 2.31
CA HIS A 109 -2.43 13.27 1.70
C HIS A 109 -3.39 13.39 0.52
N THR A 110 -2.91 13.05 -0.67
CA THR A 110 -3.74 12.88 -1.87
C THR A 110 -3.38 11.57 -2.56
N TYR A 111 -4.30 10.98 -3.32
CA TYR A 111 -4.01 9.77 -4.07
C TYR A 111 -2.80 9.99 -5.01
N ALA A 112 -2.77 11.13 -5.72
CA ALA A 112 -1.68 11.47 -6.62
C ALA A 112 -0.32 11.54 -5.90
N ARG A 113 -0.25 12.16 -4.71
CA ARG A 113 0.99 12.23 -3.91
C ARG A 113 1.45 10.83 -3.47
N HIS A 114 0.53 9.98 -3.01
CA HIS A 114 0.89 8.61 -2.63
C HIS A 114 1.45 7.80 -3.80
N VAL A 115 0.89 7.95 -4.99
CA VAL A 115 1.44 7.34 -6.22
C VAL A 115 2.82 7.91 -6.53
N GLU A 116 2.98 9.24 -6.49
CA GLU A 116 4.25 9.89 -6.80
C GLU A 116 5.35 9.58 -5.77
N TRP A 117 5.06 9.61 -4.47
CA TRP A 117 6.03 9.23 -3.45
C TRP A 117 6.53 7.80 -3.63
N MET A 118 5.61 6.88 -3.96
CA MET A 118 6.00 5.49 -4.21
C MET A 118 6.75 5.33 -5.53
N ARG A 119 6.38 6.08 -6.59
CA ARG A 119 7.13 6.15 -7.86
C ARG A 119 8.57 6.62 -7.61
N ALA A 120 8.71 7.72 -6.88
CA ALA A 120 10.02 8.31 -6.57
C ALA A 120 10.89 7.32 -5.78
N LEU A 121 10.34 6.66 -4.75
CA LEU A 121 11.09 5.64 -4.02
C LEU A 121 11.49 4.48 -4.94
N ALA A 122 10.53 3.90 -5.66
CA ALA A 122 10.76 2.68 -6.44
C ALA A 122 11.69 2.92 -7.63
N PHE A 123 11.56 4.05 -8.33
CA PHE A 123 12.22 4.25 -9.62
C PHE A 123 13.36 5.27 -9.59
N ASP A 124 13.26 6.33 -8.79
CA ASP A 124 14.33 7.34 -8.74
C ASP A 124 15.36 7.01 -7.65
N VAL A 125 14.93 6.48 -6.51
CA VAL A 125 15.83 6.14 -5.38
C VAL A 125 16.40 4.73 -5.54
N LEU A 126 15.55 3.74 -5.77
CA LEU A 126 15.93 2.32 -5.78
C LEU A 126 16.20 1.79 -7.20
N ASP A 127 15.86 2.54 -8.25
CA ASP A 127 15.92 2.15 -9.68
C ASP A 127 15.43 0.71 -9.92
N LEU A 128 14.29 0.36 -9.31
CA LEU A 128 13.74 -0.99 -9.44
C LEU A 128 13.34 -1.25 -10.89
N ARG A 129 13.71 -2.41 -11.38
CA ARG A 129 13.41 -2.92 -12.74
C ARG A 129 12.94 -4.37 -12.61
N ARG A 130 12.18 -4.83 -13.60
CA ARG A 130 11.63 -6.19 -13.63
C ARG A 130 10.87 -6.56 -12.37
N VAL A 131 10.15 -5.58 -11.81
CA VAL A 131 9.43 -5.69 -10.54
C VAL A 131 8.33 -6.73 -10.62
N ALA A 132 8.27 -7.62 -9.64
CA ALA A 132 7.06 -8.36 -9.31
C ALA A 132 6.29 -7.56 -8.26
N LEU A 133 5.20 -6.92 -8.67
CA LEU A 133 4.33 -6.18 -7.75
C LEU A 133 3.46 -7.15 -6.96
N PHE A 134 3.37 -6.97 -5.65
CA PHE A 134 2.25 -7.44 -4.83
C PHE A 134 1.53 -6.25 -4.22
N GLY A 135 0.23 -6.11 -4.47
CA GLY A 135 -0.60 -5.04 -3.93
C GLY A 135 -1.88 -5.56 -3.30
N GLN A 136 -2.11 -5.17 -2.05
CA GLN A 136 -3.36 -5.39 -1.32
C GLN A 136 -3.90 -4.05 -0.85
N ASP A 137 -5.23 -3.87 -0.82
CA ASP A 137 -5.88 -2.62 -0.40
C ASP A 137 -5.28 -1.40 -1.13
N TRP A 138 -4.89 -0.33 -0.42
CA TRP A 138 -4.21 0.83 -0.99
C TRP A 138 -2.88 0.51 -1.68
N GLY A 139 -2.18 -0.53 -1.23
CA GLY A 139 -0.99 -1.01 -1.93
C GLY A 139 -1.30 -1.47 -3.35
N GLY A 140 -2.48 -2.07 -3.58
CA GLY A 140 -2.98 -2.39 -4.91
C GLY A 140 -3.40 -1.15 -5.69
N LEU A 141 -4.11 -0.20 -5.06
CA LEU A 141 -4.53 1.05 -5.71
C LEU A 141 -3.31 1.85 -6.23
N ILE A 142 -2.26 1.97 -5.41
CA ILE A 142 -1.01 2.66 -5.79
C ILE A 142 -0.23 1.82 -6.80
N GLY A 143 -0.03 0.53 -6.52
CA GLY A 143 0.80 -0.36 -7.34
C GLY A 143 0.25 -0.55 -8.75
N LEU A 144 -1.07 -0.69 -8.93
CA LEU A 144 -1.71 -0.79 -10.24
C LEU A 144 -1.57 0.50 -11.05
N ARG A 145 -1.59 1.67 -10.39
CA ARG A 145 -1.28 2.95 -11.03
C ARG A 145 0.17 2.98 -11.53
N LEU A 146 1.12 2.57 -10.69
CA LEU A 146 2.52 2.48 -11.08
C LEU A 146 2.73 1.51 -12.25
N ALA A 147 2.11 0.32 -12.20
CA ALA A 147 2.23 -0.67 -13.25
C ALA A 147 1.62 -0.20 -14.59
N ALA A 148 0.52 0.55 -14.54
CA ALA A 148 -0.13 1.12 -15.72
C ALA A 148 0.66 2.29 -16.33
N GLU A 149 1.26 3.14 -15.49
CA GLU A 149 1.98 4.36 -15.91
C GLU A 149 3.43 4.06 -16.30
N HIS A 150 4.03 2.96 -15.78
CA HIS A 150 5.41 2.56 -16.03
C HIS A 150 5.51 1.07 -16.37
N PRO A 151 4.83 0.57 -17.44
CA PRO A 151 4.70 -0.87 -17.70
C PRO A 151 6.04 -1.56 -17.96
N ASP A 152 7.04 -0.84 -18.44
CA ASP A 152 8.41 -1.31 -18.68
C ASP A 152 9.19 -1.66 -17.40
N ARG A 153 8.74 -1.19 -16.25
CA ARG A 153 9.34 -1.48 -14.95
C ARG A 153 8.88 -2.80 -14.34
N PHE A 154 7.75 -3.35 -14.79
CA PHE A 154 7.10 -4.49 -14.16
C PHE A 154 7.19 -5.76 -15.01
N ALA A 155 7.65 -6.85 -14.39
CA ALA A 155 7.67 -8.18 -14.98
C ALA A 155 6.42 -9.01 -14.61
N HIS A 156 5.88 -8.79 -13.41
CA HIS A 156 4.73 -9.52 -12.88
C HIS A 156 3.86 -8.61 -11.99
N ILE A 157 2.58 -8.92 -11.92
CA ILE A 157 1.62 -8.26 -11.05
C ILE A 157 0.88 -9.33 -10.24
N VAL A 158 0.79 -9.15 -8.92
CA VAL A 158 -0.06 -9.94 -8.04
C VAL A 158 -1.02 -9.00 -7.33
N VAL A 159 -2.31 -9.26 -7.46
CA VAL A 159 -3.36 -8.50 -6.77
C VAL A 159 -4.08 -9.40 -5.78
N ALA A 160 -4.26 -8.89 -4.57
CA ALA A 160 -5.00 -9.54 -3.50
C ALA A 160 -5.87 -8.52 -2.78
N ASN A 161 -7.13 -8.82 -2.54
CA ASN A 161 -8.06 -7.98 -1.75
C ASN A 161 -7.88 -6.48 -2.01
N THR A 162 -8.04 -6.07 -3.27
CA THR A 162 -7.83 -4.70 -3.73
C THR A 162 -8.77 -4.36 -4.88
N GLY A 163 -8.73 -3.12 -5.32
CA GLY A 163 -9.48 -2.61 -6.46
C GLY A 163 -8.75 -1.47 -7.16
N LEU A 164 -9.39 -0.90 -8.15
CA LEU A 164 -8.98 0.35 -8.79
C LEU A 164 -10.23 1.18 -9.10
N PRO A 165 -10.89 1.74 -8.05
CA PRO A 165 -12.18 2.41 -8.20
C PRO A 165 -12.08 3.67 -9.06
N THR A 166 -13.13 3.88 -9.88
CA THR A 166 -13.25 5.00 -10.82
C THR A 166 -14.40 5.92 -10.47
N GLY A 167 -15.12 5.60 -9.38
CA GLY A 167 -16.32 6.33 -8.98
C GLY A 167 -17.56 6.07 -9.84
N ASP A 168 -17.50 5.10 -10.76
CA ASP A 168 -18.62 4.73 -11.64
C ASP A 168 -19.54 3.68 -10.98
N PHE A 169 -19.12 3.06 -9.88
CA PHE A 169 -19.85 2.03 -9.15
C PHE A 169 -19.99 2.38 -7.68
N ASN A 170 -21.09 1.97 -7.08
CA ASN A 170 -21.29 2.17 -5.64
C ASN A 170 -20.36 1.29 -4.84
N MET A 171 -19.72 1.87 -3.82
CA MET A 171 -18.98 1.11 -2.81
C MET A 171 -19.93 0.32 -1.93
N PRO A 172 -19.54 -0.88 -1.46
CA PRO A 172 -20.36 -1.69 -0.56
C PRO A 172 -20.59 -0.97 0.79
N GLU A 173 -21.74 -1.23 1.44
CA GLU A 173 -22.07 -0.56 2.71
C GLU A 173 -21.03 -0.79 3.80
N VAL A 174 -20.40 -1.96 3.85
CA VAL A 174 -19.32 -2.25 4.81
C VAL A 174 -18.13 -1.30 4.64
N TRP A 175 -17.80 -0.88 3.41
CA TRP A 175 -16.76 0.10 3.16
C TRP A 175 -17.16 1.49 3.67
N TRP A 176 -18.44 1.91 3.50
CA TRP A 176 -18.93 3.18 4.04
C TRP A 176 -18.89 3.18 5.58
N GLN A 177 -19.21 2.06 6.21
CA GLN A 177 -19.11 1.90 7.67
C GLN A 177 -17.67 2.01 8.14
N PHE A 178 -16.74 1.33 7.47
CA PHE A 178 -15.31 1.43 7.73
C PHE A 178 -14.82 2.88 7.59
N ARG A 179 -15.14 3.55 6.46
CA ARG A 179 -14.75 4.95 6.22
C ARG A 179 -15.23 5.86 7.35
N ARG A 180 -16.50 5.76 7.74
CA ARG A 180 -17.04 6.54 8.86
C ARG A 180 -16.29 6.26 10.15
N ALA A 181 -16.07 4.98 10.48
CA ALA A 181 -15.38 4.58 11.70
C ALA A 181 -13.97 5.16 11.78
N ILE A 182 -13.19 5.14 10.70
CA ILE A 182 -11.83 5.70 10.65
C ILE A 182 -11.87 7.25 10.74
N GLN A 183 -12.78 7.91 10.00
CA GLN A 183 -12.79 9.37 9.90
C GLN A 183 -13.38 10.06 11.13
N GLU A 184 -14.34 9.44 11.81
CA GLU A 184 -15.15 10.06 12.87
C GLU A 184 -14.75 9.58 14.27
N SER A 185 -14.00 8.49 14.41
CA SER A 185 -13.56 8.00 15.72
C SER A 185 -12.71 9.07 16.43
N PRO A 186 -12.95 9.33 17.72
CA PRO A 186 -12.13 10.27 18.49
C PRO A 186 -10.67 9.84 18.63
N SER A 187 -10.41 8.53 18.56
CA SER A 187 -9.07 7.93 18.52
C SER A 187 -9.10 6.67 17.67
N ILE A 188 -8.00 6.35 16.99
CA ILE A 188 -7.87 5.14 16.18
C ILE A 188 -6.99 4.13 16.92
N ASP A 189 -7.55 2.96 17.23
CA ASP A 189 -6.79 1.77 17.58
C ASP A 189 -6.55 0.98 16.28
N VAL A 190 -5.43 1.22 15.64
CA VAL A 190 -5.06 0.61 14.35
C VAL A 190 -5.03 -0.91 14.45
N GLY A 191 -4.48 -1.45 15.56
CA GLY A 191 -4.44 -2.89 15.76
C GLY A 191 -5.82 -3.53 15.80
N ARG A 192 -6.80 -2.88 16.45
CA ARG A 192 -8.20 -3.36 16.45
C ARG A 192 -8.87 -3.23 15.10
N PHE A 193 -8.56 -2.18 14.33
CA PHE A 193 -9.08 -2.07 12.96
C PHE A 193 -8.55 -3.19 12.06
N VAL A 194 -7.26 -3.49 12.14
CA VAL A 194 -6.68 -4.61 11.39
C VAL A 194 -7.30 -5.93 11.84
N GLU A 195 -7.40 -6.19 13.16
CA GLU A 195 -8.04 -7.39 13.71
C GLU A 195 -9.48 -7.56 13.20
N SER A 196 -10.25 -6.48 13.12
CA SER A 196 -11.64 -6.53 12.64
C SER A 196 -11.80 -6.91 11.17
N GLY A 197 -10.76 -6.76 10.39
CA GLY A 197 -10.71 -7.18 8.98
C GLY A 197 -10.10 -8.58 8.78
N CYS A 198 -9.68 -9.27 9.86
CA CYS A 198 -9.19 -10.64 9.84
C CYS A 198 -10.31 -11.62 10.23
N LEU A 199 -10.19 -12.87 9.79
CA LEU A 199 -11.06 -13.97 10.24
C LEU A 199 -10.47 -14.74 11.42
N ARG A 200 -9.15 -14.65 11.63
CA ARG A 200 -8.46 -15.31 12.74
C ARG A 200 -8.20 -14.34 13.88
N PRO A 201 -8.26 -14.80 15.14
CA PRO A 201 -7.91 -13.98 16.29
C PRO A 201 -6.46 -13.48 16.20
N MET A 202 -6.24 -12.21 16.51
CA MET A 202 -4.92 -11.60 16.50
C MET A 202 -4.31 -11.59 17.91
N PRO A 203 -3.08 -12.07 18.12
CA PRO A 203 -2.38 -11.95 19.39
C PRO A 203 -2.21 -10.48 19.82
N ASP A 204 -2.27 -10.23 21.14
CA ASP A 204 -2.13 -8.87 21.69
C ASP A 204 -0.83 -8.17 21.29
N GLU A 205 0.26 -8.91 21.18
CA GLU A 205 1.57 -8.39 20.75
C GLU A 205 1.57 -7.95 19.29
N VAL A 206 0.90 -8.69 18.41
CA VAL A 206 0.72 -8.34 16.99
C VAL A 206 -0.15 -7.10 16.87
N ARG A 207 -1.25 -7.04 17.62
CA ARG A 207 -2.13 -5.86 17.67
C ARG A 207 -1.39 -4.61 18.15
N ARG A 208 -0.54 -4.75 19.20
CA ARG A 208 0.32 -3.64 19.65
C ARG A 208 1.34 -3.21 18.60
N ALA A 209 1.89 -4.15 17.82
CA ALA A 209 2.82 -3.83 16.74
C ALA A 209 2.17 -2.99 15.63
N TYR A 210 0.89 -3.22 15.30
CA TYR A 210 0.16 -2.34 14.38
C TYR A 210 -0.06 -0.93 14.93
N ASN A 211 -0.15 -0.77 16.25
CA ASN A 211 -0.26 0.53 16.91
C ASN A 211 1.11 1.24 17.10
N ALA A 212 2.22 0.53 16.89
CA ALA A 212 3.56 1.11 17.13
C ALA A 212 3.81 2.42 16.37
N PRO A 213 3.42 2.58 15.08
CA PRO A 213 3.63 3.82 14.34
C PRO A 213 2.83 5.02 14.83
N PHE A 214 1.80 4.80 15.63
CA PHE A 214 0.78 5.80 15.98
C PHE A 214 0.68 5.98 17.50
N PRO A 215 1.64 6.74 18.12
CA PRO A 215 1.63 6.97 19.58
C PRO A 215 0.35 7.60 20.10
N ASP A 216 -0.22 8.51 19.31
CA ASP A 216 -1.48 9.21 19.57
C ASP A 216 -2.14 9.64 18.24
N ASP A 217 -3.30 10.29 18.32
CA ASP A 217 -4.11 10.65 17.14
C ASP A 217 -3.44 11.70 16.24
N THR A 218 -2.47 12.45 16.72
CA THR A 218 -1.72 13.44 15.89
C THR A 218 -0.90 12.76 14.80
N PHE A 219 -0.53 11.50 14.99
CA PHE A 219 0.17 10.67 14.00
C PHE A 219 -0.77 10.01 12.98
N CYS A 220 -2.10 10.16 13.13
CA CYS A 220 -3.10 9.43 12.35
C CYS A 220 -3.67 10.22 11.16
N ALA A 221 -3.04 11.31 10.71
CA ALA A 221 -3.53 12.07 9.56
C ALA A 221 -3.62 11.21 8.29
N GLY A 222 -2.61 10.37 8.02
CA GLY A 222 -2.60 9.42 6.91
C GLY A 222 -3.76 8.42 6.96
N PRO A 223 -3.87 7.59 8.01
CA PRO A 223 -5.01 6.68 8.20
C PRO A 223 -6.37 7.36 8.05
N ARG A 224 -6.53 8.57 8.61
CA ARG A 224 -7.80 9.32 8.51
C ARG A 224 -8.08 9.88 7.12
N ALA A 225 -7.05 10.17 6.33
CA ALA A 225 -7.21 10.72 4.98
C ALA A 225 -7.55 9.62 3.96
N MET A 226 -6.85 8.50 4.00
CA MET A 226 -6.86 7.47 2.94
C MET A 226 -8.27 7.01 2.51
N PRO A 227 -9.21 6.68 3.41
CA PRO A 227 -10.55 6.28 2.97
C PRO A 227 -11.29 7.38 2.20
N GLY A 228 -10.96 8.65 2.45
CA GLY A 228 -11.54 9.79 1.74
C GLY A 228 -10.98 10.01 0.33
N LEU A 229 -9.83 9.42 0.01
CA LEU A 229 -9.16 9.56 -1.28
C LEU A 229 -9.61 8.52 -2.32
N VAL A 230 -10.35 7.50 -1.89
CA VAL A 230 -10.93 6.49 -2.80
C VAL A 230 -12.02 7.15 -3.64
N PRO A 231 -11.95 7.10 -4.98
CA PRO A 231 -13.00 7.66 -5.83
C PRO A 231 -14.34 6.98 -5.61
N THR A 232 -15.33 7.75 -5.22
CA THR A 232 -16.73 7.32 -5.00
C THR A 232 -17.70 7.95 -6.00
N THR A 233 -17.21 8.96 -6.73
CA THR A 233 -17.94 9.62 -7.83
C THR A 233 -17.02 9.79 -9.04
N PRO A 234 -17.57 9.88 -10.26
CA PRO A 234 -16.79 10.13 -11.47
C PRO A 234 -16.05 11.48 -11.48
N ALA A 235 -16.43 12.41 -10.61
CA ALA A 235 -15.81 13.73 -10.47
C ALA A 235 -14.63 13.76 -9.50
N ASP A 236 -14.38 12.68 -8.75
CA ASP A 236 -13.26 12.61 -7.82
C ASP A 236 -11.91 12.71 -8.55
N PRO A 237 -10.91 13.42 -7.99
CA PRO A 237 -9.64 13.71 -8.69
C PRO A 237 -8.91 12.46 -9.20
N ALA A 238 -9.02 11.33 -8.53
CA ALA A 238 -8.38 10.09 -8.93
C ALA A 238 -9.21 9.23 -9.92
N ALA A 239 -10.48 9.57 -10.18
CA ALA A 239 -11.36 8.79 -11.03
C ALA A 239 -10.82 8.65 -12.46
N GLU A 240 -10.50 9.77 -13.11
CA GLU A 240 -9.98 9.76 -14.47
C GLU A 240 -8.56 9.14 -14.59
N PRO A 241 -7.58 9.43 -13.69
CA PRO A 241 -6.34 8.69 -13.67
C PRO A 241 -6.53 7.17 -13.53
N ASN A 242 -7.46 6.71 -12.70
CA ASN A 242 -7.75 5.28 -12.55
C ASN A 242 -8.39 4.67 -13.80
N ARG A 243 -9.27 5.41 -14.54
CA ARG A 243 -9.78 4.94 -15.84
C ARG A 243 -8.65 4.75 -16.85
N ARG A 244 -7.71 5.69 -16.92
CA ARG A 244 -6.54 5.55 -17.80
C ARG A 244 -5.69 4.34 -17.41
N ALA A 245 -5.51 4.11 -16.10
CA ALA A 245 -4.80 2.94 -15.61
C ALA A 245 -5.51 1.62 -16.00
N TRP A 246 -6.84 1.54 -15.86
CA TRP A 246 -7.63 0.41 -16.35
C TRP A 246 -7.41 0.17 -17.85
N ALA A 247 -7.48 1.22 -18.66
CA ALA A 247 -7.26 1.11 -20.11
C ALA A 247 -5.86 0.58 -20.43
N ALA A 248 -4.82 1.08 -19.76
CA ALA A 248 -3.44 0.63 -19.95
C ALA A 248 -3.23 -0.83 -19.53
N LEU A 249 -3.75 -1.23 -18.36
CA LEU A 249 -3.67 -2.61 -17.87
C LEU A 249 -4.44 -3.58 -18.78
N THR A 250 -5.59 -3.15 -19.34
CA THR A 250 -6.37 -3.95 -20.29
C THR A 250 -5.70 -4.07 -21.66
N ALA A 251 -4.95 -3.06 -22.08
CA ALA A 251 -4.16 -3.10 -23.30
C ALA A 251 -2.82 -3.86 -23.13
N GLY A 252 -2.36 -4.01 -21.89
CA GLY A 252 -1.11 -4.69 -21.55
C GLY A 252 -1.26 -6.20 -21.43
N SER A 253 -0.11 -6.89 -21.38
CA SER A 253 -0.05 -8.35 -21.19
C SER A 253 0.89 -8.77 -20.07
N THR A 254 1.28 -7.84 -19.18
CA THR A 254 2.11 -8.17 -18.01
C THR A 254 1.45 -9.30 -17.21
N PRO A 255 2.13 -10.43 -17.00
CA PRO A 255 1.57 -11.57 -16.27
C PRO A 255 0.97 -11.16 -14.92
N MET A 256 -0.28 -11.56 -14.67
CA MET A 256 -1.02 -11.18 -13.47
C MET A 256 -1.57 -12.40 -12.74
N LEU A 257 -1.29 -12.51 -11.45
CA LEU A 257 -1.93 -13.44 -10.52
C LEU A 257 -3.00 -12.71 -9.71
N VAL A 258 -4.18 -13.30 -9.61
CA VAL A 258 -5.29 -12.81 -8.79
C VAL A 258 -5.47 -13.78 -7.62
N ALA A 259 -5.13 -13.35 -6.40
CA ALA A 259 -5.10 -14.22 -5.21
C ALA A 259 -5.93 -13.58 -4.09
N PHE A 260 -7.24 -13.63 -4.23
CA PHE A 260 -8.18 -13.02 -3.27
C PHE A 260 -8.62 -14.03 -2.21
N SER A 261 -8.95 -13.53 -1.03
CA SER A 261 -9.58 -14.31 0.03
C SER A 261 -11.08 -14.49 -0.21
N ASP A 262 -11.65 -15.53 0.40
CA ASP A 262 -13.10 -15.78 0.35
C ASP A 262 -13.90 -14.97 1.40
N GLY A 263 -13.23 -14.36 2.37
CA GLY A 263 -13.86 -13.63 3.47
C GLY A 263 -13.77 -12.11 3.39
N ASP A 264 -13.31 -11.52 2.26
CA ASP A 264 -13.26 -10.06 2.13
C ASP A 264 -14.56 -9.47 1.58
N PRO A 265 -15.38 -8.81 2.43
CA PRO A 265 -16.64 -8.21 1.99
C PRO A 265 -16.46 -6.87 1.27
N ILE A 266 -15.24 -6.31 1.27
CA ILE A 266 -14.96 -4.98 0.70
C ILE A 266 -14.59 -5.09 -0.77
N THR A 267 -13.60 -5.92 -1.09
CA THR A 267 -13.00 -5.97 -2.43
C THR A 267 -13.19 -7.30 -3.15
N GLY A 268 -13.76 -8.33 -2.49
CA GLY A 268 -13.89 -9.67 -3.05
C GLY A 268 -14.58 -9.72 -4.43
N ALA A 269 -15.53 -8.81 -4.70
CA ALA A 269 -16.19 -8.68 -6.00
C ALA A 269 -15.25 -8.26 -7.15
N MET A 270 -14.04 -7.78 -6.84
CA MET A 270 -13.06 -7.37 -7.85
C MET A 270 -12.27 -8.55 -8.43
N ALA A 271 -12.20 -9.69 -7.73
CA ALA A 271 -11.44 -10.86 -8.21
C ALA A 271 -11.84 -11.29 -9.64
N PRO A 272 -13.12 -11.54 -9.96
CA PRO A 272 -13.51 -11.95 -11.32
C PRO A 272 -13.22 -10.87 -12.37
N ILE A 273 -13.18 -9.58 -12.00
CA ILE A 273 -12.86 -8.49 -12.91
C ILE A 273 -11.38 -8.53 -13.28
N PHE A 274 -10.48 -8.68 -12.28
CA PHE A 274 -9.05 -8.82 -12.55
C PHE A 274 -8.70 -10.11 -13.29
N GLN A 275 -9.44 -11.21 -13.04
CA GLN A 275 -9.24 -12.47 -13.76
C GLN A 275 -9.56 -12.37 -15.26
N GLN A 276 -10.34 -11.37 -15.69
CA GLN A 276 -10.62 -11.10 -17.10
C GLN A 276 -9.53 -10.28 -17.80
N MET A 277 -8.56 -9.74 -17.07
CA MET A 277 -7.46 -8.99 -17.65
C MET A 277 -6.59 -9.87 -18.57
N PRO A 278 -6.06 -9.34 -19.69
CA PRO A 278 -5.21 -10.11 -20.61
C PRO A 278 -4.03 -10.78 -19.91
N GLY A 279 -3.36 -10.08 -18.98
CA GLY A 279 -2.24 -10.63 -18.21
C GLY A 279 -2.62 -11.77 -17.26
N ALA A 280 -3.90 -11.90 -16.90
CA ALA A 280 -4.41 -12.95 -16.04
C ALA A 280 -4.82 -14.22 -16.80
N GLN A 281 -5.03 -14.12 -18.12
CA GLN A 281 -5.53 -15.26 -18.91
C GLN A 281 -4.55 -16.44 -18.97
N GLY A 282 -5.12 -17.64 -19.13
CA GLY A 282 -4.34 -18.88 -19.33
C GLY A 282 -3.65 -19.43 -18.09
N ARG A 283 -4.09 -19.01 -16.89
CA ARG A 283 -3.56 -19.52 -15.60
C ARG A 283 -4.66 -19.71 -14.57
N GLU A 284 -4.37 -20.53 -13.57
CA GLU A 284 -5.22 -20.69 -12.40
C GLU A 284 -4.97 -19.54 -11.40
N HIS A 285 -6.05 -19.10 -10.78
CA HIS A 285 -6.04 -18.06 -9.76
C HIS A 285 -6.53 -18.65 -8.44
N PRO A 286 -5.69 -18.66 -7.39
CA PRO A 286 -6.09 -19.24 -6.12
C PRO A 286 -7.14 -18.36 -5.43
N THR A 287 -8.10 -19.01 -4.79
CA THR A 287 -8.89 -18.40 -3.71
C THR A 287 -8.26 -18.82 -2.40
N VAL A 288 -7.87 -17.85 -1.58
CA VAL A 288 -7.31 -18.11 -0.25
C VAL A 288 -8.45 -18.26 0.74
N HIS A 289 -8.64 -19.47 1.26
CA HIS A 289 -9.79 -19.80 2.10
C HIS A 289 -9.56 -19.46 3.57
N GLY A 290 -10.61 -19.03 4.24
CA GLY A 290 -10.59 -18.72 5.67
C GLY A 290 -9.72 -17.51 6.01
N ALA A 291 -9.67 -16.52 5.11
CA ALA A 291 -8.98 -15.25 5.30
C ALA A 291 -9.92 -14.08 5.02
N GLY A 292 -9.77 -12.99 5.77
CA GLY A 292 -10.51 -11.75 5.63
C GLY A 292 -9.82 -10.74 4.72
N HIS A 293 -10.10 -9.45 4.95
CA HIS A 293 -9.54 -8.36 4.15
C HIS A 293 -8.01 -8.29 4.28
N PHE A 294 -7.46 -8.42 5.49
CA PHE A 294 -6.01 -8.49 5.70
C PHE A 294 -5.49 -9.93 5.53
N ILE A 295 -5.58 -10.41 4.30
CA ILE A 295 -5.25 -11.78 3.89
C ILE A 295 -3.85 -12.21 4.34
N GLN A 296 -2.90 -11.28 4.46
CA GLN A 296 -1.52 -11.54 4.91
C GLN A 296 -1.46 -11.94 6.39
N GLU A 297 -2.38 -11.45 7.21
CA GLU A 297 -2.50 -11.84 8.62
C GLU A 297 -3.06 -13.25 8.76
N ASP A 298 -4.12 -13.53 8.02
CA ASP A 298 -4.81 -14.81 8.12
C ASP A 298 -4.08 -15.95 7.41
N ALA A 299 -3.39 -15.67 6.28
CA ALA A 299 -2.84 -16.70 5.40
C ALA A 299 -1.56 -16.25 4.67
N GLY A 300 -0.68 -15.47 5.31
CA GLY A 300 0.47 -14.85 4.64
C GLY A 300 1.47 -15.87 4.06
N GLU A 301 1.77 -16.96 4.75
CA GLU A 301 2.68 -18.00 4.25
C GLU A 301 2.09 -18.71 3.01
N GLU A 302 0.80 -19.05 3.03
CA GLU A 302 0.09 -19.65 1.91
C GLU A 302 0.10 -18.72 0.70
N LEU A 303 -0.25 -17.45 0.92
CA LEU A 303 -0.24 -16.41 -0.12
C LEU A 303 1.16 -16.22 -0.72
N ALA A 304 2.21 -16.16 0.11
CA ALA A 304 3.59 -16.11 -0.36
C ALA A 304 3.97 -17.34 -1.18
N GLY A 305 3.52 -18.53 -0.79
CA GLY A 305 3.70 -19.76 -1.56
C GLY A 305 3.04 -19.72 -2.95
N HIS A 306 1.87 -19.08 -3.08
CA HIS A 306 1.25 -18.83 -4.39
C HIS A 306 2.08 -17.88 -5.25
N ILE A 307 2.63 -16.82 -4.64
CA ILE A 307 3.51 -15.87 -5.34
C ILE A 307 4.77 -16.58 -5.84
N VAL A 308 5.44 -17.37 -4.99
CA VAL A 308 6.64 -18.13 -5.37
C VAL A 308 6.35 -19.04 -6.58
N ARG A 309 5.26 -19.81 -6.56
CA ARG A 309 4.87 -20.66 -7.70
C ARG A 309 4.56 -19.88 -8.97
N PHE A 310 4.07 -18.65 -8.84
CA PHE A 310 3.77 -17.77 -9.96
C PHE A 310 5.03 -17.14 -10.58
N LEU A 311 6.02 -16.85 -9.76
CA LEU A 311 7.26 -16.21 -10.22
C LEU A 311 8.28 -17.22 -10.79
N GLY A 312 8.20 -18.50 -10.41
CA GLY A 312 9.04 -19.63 -10.88
C GLY A 312 10.26 -19.79 -10.01
#